data_3acc2801824fe04a75588111d20e5e78
#
_entry.id   3acc2801824fe04a75588111d20e5e78
#
_cell.length_a   1.000
_cell.length_b   1.000
_cell.length_c   1.000
_cell.angle_alpha   90.00
_cell.angle_beta   90.00
_cell.angle_gamma   90.00
#
_symmetry.space_group_name_H-M   'P 1'
#
loop_
_entity.id
_entity.type
_entity.pdbx_description
1 polymer ?
#
loop_
_entity_poly.entity_id
_entity_poly.type
_entity_poly.pdbx_seq_one_letter_code
_entity_poly.pdbx_strand_id
1 'polypeptide(L)'
;MNTNKKFSIDNNIIGDGRCFIIAEIAQAHDGSLGAAHAYIDAVAEAGADAIKFQTHIASEESTPDEPFRIQFSKQDANRYEYWKRMEFTKEQWTELRSHCTEVGITFLSSPFSEAAVAMLEEIGMPAWKIASGEVNNIPMLTLSLIHI
;
A
#
# COMPACT_ATOMS: atom_id res chain seq x y z
N MET A 1 4.40 26.44 23.90
CA MET A 1 4.84 26.70 22.52
C MET A 1 4.57 25.46 21.69
N ASN A 2 3.52 25.50 20.88
CA ASN A 2 3.17 24.36 20.02
C ASN A 2 3.97 24.50 18.73
N THR A 3 5.18 23.95 18.70
CA THR A 3 5.94 23.88 17.45
C THR A 3 5.33 22.75 16.62
N ASN A 4 4.32 23.07 15.82
CA ASN A 4 3.87 22.15 14.77
C ASN A 4 5.08 21.80 13.91
N LYS A 5 5.65 20.62 14.13
CA LYS A 5 6.73 20.12 13.29
C LYS A 5 6.14 19.85 11.91
N LYS A 6 6.63 20.56 10.92
CA LYS A 6 6.30 20.31 9.51
C LYS A 6 7.23 19.22 8.99
N PHE A 7 6.69 18.33 8.16
CA PHE A 7 7.46 17.34 7.41
C PHE A 7 6.84 17.18 6.02
N SER A 8 7.49 16.47 5.12
CA SER A 8 6.99 16.25 3.76
C SER A 8 6.71 14.78 3.52
N ILE A 9 5.65 14.51 2.77
CA ILE A 9 5.40 13.23 2.11
C ILE A 9 5.35 13.53 0.62
N ASP A 10 6.34 13.04 -0.12
CA ASP A 10 6.54 13.46 -1.50
C ASP A 10 6.65 15.00 -1.60
N ASN A 11 5.86 15.62 -2.45
CA ASN A 11 5.80 17.06 -2.62
C ASN A 11 4.81 17.77 -1.66
N ASN A 12 4.17 17.02 -0.76
CA ASN A 12 3.16 17.55 0.14
C ASN A 12 3.74 17.91 1.51
N ILE A 13 3.55 19.17 1.96
CA ILE A 13 3.93 19.61 3.29
C ILE A 13 2.81 19.25 4.27
N ILE A 14 3.16 18.50 5.31
CA ILE A 14 2.26 18.09 6.39
C ILE A 14 2.49 19.01 7.60
N GLY A 15 1.40 19.48 8.22
CA GLY A 15 1.45 20.37 9.38
C GLY A 15 1.45 21.87 9.03
N ASP A 16 1.09 22.22 7.80
CA ASP A 16 0.92 23.60 7.34
C ASP A 16 -0.49 24.18 7.60
N GLY A 17 -1.38 23.38 8.17
CA GLY A 17 -2.79 23.73 8.43
C GLY A 17 -3.78 23.14 7.43
N ARG A 18 -3.30 22.56 6.32
CA ARG A 18 -4.13 21.80 5.36
C ARG A 18 -4.28 20.34 5.81
N CYS A 19 -5.45 19.76 5.57
CA CYS A 19 -5.67 18.34 5.76
C CYS A 19 -5.08 17.58 4.56
N PHE A 20 -4.23 16.58 4.82
CA PHE A 20 -3.73 15.65 3.81
C PHE A 20 -4.68 14.45 3.72
N ILE A 21 -5.33 14.27 2.58
CA ILE A 21 -6.40 13.28 2.38
C ILE A 21 -5.82 12.06 1.67
N ILE A 22 -5.90 10.90 2.34
CA ILE A 22 -5.47 9.62 1.79
C ILE A 22 -6.70 8.77 1.48
N ALA A 23 -6.91 8.43 0.21
CA ALA A 23 -7.95 7.49 -0.20
C ALA A 23 -7.43 6.05 -0.03
N GLU A 24 -8.10 5.26 0.80
CA GLU A 24 -7.77 3.86 1.05
C GLU A 24 -8.48 2.95 0.05
N ILE A 25 -7.75 2.32 -0.84
CA ILE A 25 -8.27 1.32 -1.79
C ILE A 25 -8.06 -0.10 -1.26
N ALA A 26 -6.98 -0.28 -0.49
CA ALA A 26 -6.61 -1.58 0.06
C ALA A 26 -6.59 -2.68 -1.03
N GLN A 27 -7.53 -3.61 -0.96
CA GLN A 27 -7.70 -4.75 -1.87
C GLN A 27 -8.91 -4.60 -2.81
N ALA A 28 -9.53 -3.41 -2.89
CA ALA A 28 -10.73 -3.21 -3.71
C ALA A 28 -10.49 -3.42 -5.22
N HIS A 29 -9.22 -3.43 -5.66
CA HIS A 29 -8.86 -3.78 -7.05
C HIS A 29 -9.12 -5.25 -7.40
N ASP A 30 -9.32 -6.12 -6.41
CA ASP A 30 -9.68 -7.53 -6.56
C ASP A 30 -8.76 -8.33 -7.53
N GLY A 31 -7.45 -7.99 -7.52
CA GLY A 31 -6.43 -8.58 -8.39
C GLY A 31 -6.41 -8.02 -9.83
N SER A 32 -7.25 -7.04 -10.14
CA SER A 32 -7.29 -6.41 -11.47
C SER A 32 -6.39 -5.19 -11.53
N LEU A 33 -5.34 -5.24 -12.35
CA LEU A 33 -4.46 -4.09 -12.61
C LEU A 33 -5.24 -2.93 -13.24
N GLY A 34 -6.16 -3.22 -14.17
CA GLY A 34 -7.02 -2.19 -14.78
C GLY A 34 -7.93 -1.50 -13.76
N ALA A 35 -8.47 -2.24 -12.79
CA ALA A 35 -9.25 -1.65 -11.71
C ALA A 35 -8.37 -0.78 -10.80
N ALA A 36 -7.13 -1.20 -10.51
CA ALA A 36 -6.20 -0.40 -9.72
C ALA A 36 -5.89 0.95 -10.42
N HIS A 37 -5.65 0.96 -11.72
CA HIS A 37 -5.48 2.18 -12.52
C HIS A 37 -6.74 3.07 -12.48
N ALA A 38 -7.93 2.48 -12.64
CA ALA A 38 -9.19 3.25 -12.60
C ALA A 38 -9.43 3.89 -11.21
N TYR A 39 -9.02 3.25 -10.13
CA TYR A 39 -9.05 3.86 -8.79
C TYR A 39 -8.10 5.04 -8.67
N ILE A 40 -6.90 4.99 -9.28
CA ILE A 40 -5.97 6.12 -9.30
C ILE A 40 -6.62 7.33 -9.96
N ASP A 41 -7.21 7.16 -11.14
CA ASP A 41 -7.92 8.22 -11.85
C ASP A 41 -9.06 8.80 -11.01
N ALA A 42 -9.91 7.95 -10.45
CA ALA A 42 -11.05 8.38 -9.64
C ALA A 42 -10.62 9.13 -8.36
N VAL A 43 -9.55 8.71 -7.71
CA VAL A 43 -8.99 9.36 -6.52
C VAL A 43 -8.40 10.73 -6.86
N ALA A 44 -7.69 10.84 -7.99
CA ALA A 44 -7.16 12.10 -8.49
C ALA A 44 -8.30 13.07 -8.86
N GLU A 45 -9.32 12.60 -9.58
CA GLU A 45 -10.49 13.40 -9.94
C GLU A 45 -11.27 13.88 -8.71
N ALA A 46 -11.34 13.06 -7.66
CA ALA A 46 -11.97 13.43 -6.38
C ALA A 46 -11.16 14.46 -5.58
N GLY A 47 -9.93 14.78 -5.98
CA GLY A 47 -9.07 15.77 -5.34
C GLY A 47 -8.43 15.30 -4.03
N ALA A 48 -8.24 14.00 -3.83
CA ALA A 48 -7.45 13.49 -2.72
C ALA A 48 -5.95 13.68 -2.97
N ASP A 49 -5.16 13.75 -1.91
CA ASP A 49 -3.72 13.99 -1.99
C ASP A 49 -2.92 12.71 -2.25
N ALA A 50 -3.45 11.58 -1.82
CA ALA A 50 -2.80 10.27 -1.96
C ALA A 50 -3.81 9.14 -2.13
N ILE A 51 -3.36 8.09 -2.80
CA ILE A 51 -4.03 6.78 -2.84
C ILE A 51 -3.20 5.76 -2.06
N LYS A 52 -3.85 4.86 -1.31
CA LYS A 52 -3.16 3.82 -0.55
C LYS A 52 -3.69 2.43 -0.85
N PHE A 53 -2.78 1.55 -1.21
CA PHE A 53 -2.98 0.12 -1.45
C PHE A 53 -2.46 -0.74 -0.29
N GLN A 54 -2.54 -2.04 -0.45
CA GLN A 54 -1.90 -3.05 0.39
C GLN A 54 -1.07 -3.97 -0.50
N THR A 55 0.18 -4.18 -0.14
CA THR A 55 1.09 -5.04 -0.89
C THR A 55 1.26 -6.36 -0.17
N HIS A 56 0.64 -7.39 -0.73
CA HIS A 56 0.70 -8.76 -0.26
C HIS A 56 1.59 -9.59 -1.19
N ILE A 57 2.35 -10.51 -0.60
CA ILE A 57 3.12 -11.56 -1.27
C ILE A 57 2.75 -12.87 -0.59
N ALA A 58 1.91 -13.68 -1.23
CA ALA A 58 1.27 -14.83 -0.60
C ALA A 58 2.26 -15.81 0.02
N SER A 59 3.40 -16.07 -0.67
CA SER A 59 4.45 -16.99 -0.18
C SER A 59 5.19 -16.48 1.06
N GLU A 60 5.11 -15.18 1.35
CA GLU A 60 5.80 -14.54 2.47
C GLU A 60 4.89 -14.34 3.69
N GLU A 61 3.58 -14.55 3.52
CA GLU A 61 2.58 -14.22 4.54
C GLU A 61 1.72 -15.43 4.95
N SER A 62 1.66 -16.47 4.12
CA SER A 62 0.68 -17.53 4.24
C SER A 62 1.24 -18.87 3.78
N THR A 63 0.82 -19.95 4.41
CA THR A 63 1.09 -21.31 3.91
C THR A 63 0.09 -21.69 2.82
N PRO A 64 0.46 -22.55 1.86
CA PRO A 64 -0.40 -22.91 0.73
C PRO A 64 -1.77 -23.48 1.10
N ASP A 65 -1.89 -24.02 2.31
CA ASP A 65 -3.10 -24.65 2.86
C ASP A 65 -3.76 -23.80 3.97
N GLU A 66 -3.36 -22.54 4.17
CA GLU A 66 -3.91 -21.71 5.23
C GLU A 66 -5.41 -21.44 5.01
N PRO A 67 -6.28 -21.92 5.92
CA PRO A 67 -7.70 -21.72 5.78
C PRO A 67 -8.11 -20.28 6.08
N PHE A 68 -9.24 -19.85 5.54
CA PHE A 68 -9.88 -18.63 6.01
C PHE A 68 -10.30 -18.77 7.47
N ARG A 69 -10.03 -17.77 8.31
CA ARG A 69 -10.61 -17.67 9.65
C ARG A 69 -12.12 -17.42 9.57
N ILE A 70 -12.53 -16.57 8.63
CA ILE A 70 -13.93 -16.33 8.27
C ILE A 70 -13.94 -16.31 6.74
N GLN A 71 -14.78 -17.16 6.14
CA GLN A 71 -14.90 -17.25 4.69
C GLN A 71 -15.54 -15.96 4.13
N PHE A 72 -14.74 -15.08 3.57
CA PHE A 72 -15.21 -13.83 2.95
C PHE A 72 -15.13 -13.87 1.43
N SER A 73 -14.17 -14.62 0.85
CA SER A 73 -14.10 -14.85 -0.59
C SER A 73 -14.85 -16.13 -0.96
N LYS A 74 -15.68 -16.04 -2.00
CA LYS A 74 -16.41 -17.19 -2.55
C LYS A 74 -15.74 -17.79 -3.79
N GLN A 75 -14.70 -17.13 -4.31
CA GLN A 75 -13.99 -17.57 -5.51
C GLN A 75 -12.64 -18.21 -5.21
N ASP A 76 -12.09 -17.99 -4.00
CA ASP A 76 -10.80 -18.52 -3.58
C ASP A 76 -11.01 -19.70 -2.64
N ALA A 77 -10.22 -20.78 -2.82
CA ALA A 77 -10.37 -21.99 -2.02
C ALA A 77 -9.88 -21.80 -0.58
N ASN A 78 -8.87 -20.97 -0.37
CA ASN A 78 -8.25 -20.70 0.92
C ASN A 78 -7.63 -19.29 0.93
N ARG A 79 -7.01 -18.93 2.06
CA ARG A 79 -6.42 -17.62 2.26
C ARG A 79 -5.21 -17.37 1.36
N TYR A 80 -4.40 -18.39 1.11
CA TYR A 80 -3.23 -18.31 0.24
C TYR A 80 -3.64 -17.95 -1.20
N GLU A 81 -4.64 -18.66 -1.76
CA GLU A 81 -5.16 -18.39 -3.11
C GLU A 81 -5.75 -16.97 -3.23
N TYR A 82 -6.42 -16.50 -2.17
CA TYR A 82 -6.88 -15.12 -2.12
C TYR A 82 -5.71 -14.12 -2.22
N TRP A 83 -4.67 -14.28 -1.39
CA TRP A 83 -3.50 -13.39 -1.45
C TRP A 83 -2.79 -13.50 -2.79
N LYS A 84 -2.66 -14.71 -3.32
CA LYS A 84 -2.06 -14.95 -4.64
C LYS A 84 -2.78 -14.23 -5.76
N ARG A 85 -4.10 -14.15 -5.70
CA ARG A 85 -4.90 -13.40 -6.66
C ARG A 85 -4.77 -11.89 -6.50
N MET A 86 -4.50 -11.39 -5.30
CA MET A 86 -4.32 -9.97 -5.01
C MET A 86 -2.91 -9.45 -5.33
N GLU A 87 -1.93 -10.34 -5.53
CA GLU A 87 -0.57 -9.94 -5.83
C GLU A 87 -0.46 -9.18 -7.15
N PHE A 88 0.39 -8.16 -7.12
CA PHE A 88 0.96 -7.55 -8.32
C PHE A 88 2.47 -7.76 -8.34
N THR A 89 3.03 -7.85 -9.56
CA THR A 89 4.49 -7.91 -9.74
C THR A 89 5.11 -6.54 -9.43
N LYS A 90 6.43 -6.51 -9.26
CA LYS A 90 7.18 -5.26 -9.07
C LYS A 90 6.95 -4.29 -10.23
N GLU A 91 6.93 -4.80 -11.47
CA GLU A 91 6.68 -4.00 -12.66
C GLU A 91 5.29 -3.35 -12.62
N GLN A 92 4.26 -4.12 -12.24
CA GLN A 92 2.90 -3.62 -12.11
C GLN A 92 2.79 -2.56 -11.00
N TRP A 93 3.42 -2.77 -9.85
CA TRP A 93 3.48 -1.75 -8.80
C TRP A 93 4.23 -0.48 -9.25
N THR A 94 5.29 -0.64 -10.06
CA THR A 94 6.04 0.48 -10.65
C THR A 94 5.16 1.28 -11.63
N GLU A 95 4.34 0.60 -12.45
CA GLU A 95 3.37 1.23 -13.34
C GLU A 95 2.32 2.02 -12.57
N LEU A 96 1.75 1.44 -11.50
CA LEU A 96 0.77 2.12 -10.65
C LEU A 96 1.36 3.38 -10.00
N ARG A 97 2.61 3.30 -9.50
CA ARG A 97 3.29 4.47 -8.96
C ARG A 97 3.53 5.54 -10.02
N SER A 98 3.97 5.14 -11.23
CA SER A 98 4.16 6.08 -12.35
C SER A 98 2.87 6.79 -12.71
N HIS A 99 1.76 6.04 -12.78
CA HIS A 99 0.43 6.60 -13.04
C HIS A 99 0.01 7.61 -11.95
N CYS A 100 0.24 7.31 -10.66
CA CYS A 100 0.00 8.28 -9.59
C CYS A 100 0.79 9.58 -9.80
N THR A 101 2.05 9.47 -10.23
CA THR A 101 2.91 10.62 -10.53
C THR A 101 2.36 11.44 -11.72
N GLU A 102 1.91 10.77 -12.76
CA GLU A 102 1.32 11.40 -13.97
C GLU A 102 0.05 12.19 -13.65
N VAL A 103 -0.82 11.66 -12.79
CA VAL A 103 -2.06 12.34 -12.38
C VAL A 103 -1.90 13.26 -11.16
N GLY A 104 -0.69 13.33 -10.59
CA GLY A 104 -0.33 14.29 -9.55
C GLY A 104 -0.76 13.93 -8.12
N ILE A 105 -0.95 12.65 -7.79
CA ILE A 105 -1.25 12.18 -6.43
C ILE A 105 -0.10 11.33 -5.88
N THR A 106 0.02 11.26 -4.56
CA THR A 106 1.03 10.44 -3.88
C THR A 106 0.62 8.97 -3.85
N PHE A 107 1.53 8.08 -4.29
CA PHE A 107 1.37 6.63 -4.15
C PHE A 107 1.79 6.18 -2.75
N LEU A 108 0.94 5.44 -2.07
CA LEU A 108 1.23 4.79 -0.79
C LEU A 108 0.79 3.32 -0.80
N SER A 109 1.46 2.50 -0.02
CA SER A 109 1.05 1.12 0.24
C SER A 109 1.40 0.69 1.67
N SER A 110 0.69 -0.32 2.17
CA SER A 110 1.06 -1.02 3.40
C SER A 110 1.72 -2.34 3.02
N PRO A 111 2.99 -2.60 3.38
CA PRO A 111 3.60 -3.91 3.24
C PRO A 111 3.10 -4.87 4.32
N PHE A 112 3.08 -6.17 4.01
CA PHE A 112 2.72 -7.24 4.94
C PHE A 112 3.83 -8.30 5.08
N SER A 113 5.01 -8.04 4.53
CA SER A 113 6.21 -8.87 4.67
C SER A 113 7.47 -8.04 4.47
N GLU A 114 8.63 -8.56 4.91
CA GLU A 114 9.92 -7.92 4.66
C GLU A 114 10.22 -7.83 3.15
N ALA A 115 9.85 -8.85 2.38
CA ALA A 115 9.98 -8.83 0.92
C ALA A 115 9.12 -7.72 0.28
N ALA A 116 7.92 -7.47 0.79
CA ALA A 116 7.08 -6.36 0.34
C ALA A 116 7.70 -5.00 0.68
N VAL A 117 8.32 -4.85 1.87
CA VAL A 117 9.07 -3.62 2.22
C VAL A 117 10.21 -3.40 1.23
N ALA A 118 11.05 -4.41 1.00
CA ALA A 118 12.19 -4.30 0.08
C ALA A 118 11.75 -3.92 -1.35
N MET A 119 10.70 -4.56 -1.86
CA MET A 119 10.14 -4.26 -3.18
C MET A 119 9.62 -2.82 -3.27
N LEU A 120 8.83 -2.37 -2.29
CA LEU A 120 8.27 -1.02 -2.26
C LEU A 120 9.35 0.06 -2.10
N GLU A 121 10.43 -0.24 -1.38
CA GLU A 121 11.57 0.64 -1.26
C GLU A 121 12.26 0.85 -2.61
N GLU A 122 12.52 -0.21 -3.36
CA GLU A 122 13.10 -0.13 -4.70
C GLU A 122 12.19 0.65 -5.68
N ILE A 123 10.87 0.56 -5.51
CA ILE A 123 9.90 1.36 -6.26
C ILE A 123 9.97 2.84 -5.84
N GLY A 124 10.48 3.14 -4.65
CA GLY A 124 10.66 4.49 -4.11
C GLY A 124 9.41 5.02 -3.42
N MET A 125 8.86 4.27 -2.47
CA MET A 125 7.71 4.70 -1.68
C MET A 125 8.07 5.87 -0.74
N PRO A 126 7.28 6.96 -0.72
CA PRO A 126 7.67 8.17 0.00
C PRO A 126 7.39 8.12 1.51
N ALA A 127 6.53 7.21 1.97
CA ALA A 127 6.18 7.05 3.38
C ALA A 127 5.61 5.65 3.64
N TRP A 128 5.80 5.14 4.86
CA TRP A 128 5.37 3.83 5.29
C TRP A 128 4.06 3.88 6.09
N LYS A 129 3.10 3.06 5.71
CA LYS A 129 1.94 2.77 6.54
C LYS A 129 2.10 1.38 7.16
N ILE A 130 2.26 1.32 8.47
CA ILE A 130 2.29 0.05 9.20
C ILE A 130 0.86 -0.43 9.42
N ALA A 131 0.56 -1.62 8.91
CA ALA A 131 -0.74 -2.24 9.12
C ALA A 131 -0.95 -2.63 10.59
N SER A 132 -2.18 -2.64 11.07
CA SER A 132 -2.48 -2.99 12.46
C SER A 132 -2.08 -4.43 12.83
N GLY A 133 -2.08 -5.34 11.85
CA GLY A 133 -1.58 -6.71 12.03
C GLY A 133 -0.06 -6.80 12.20
N GLU A 134 0.68 -5.78 11.75
CA GLU A 134 2.15 -5.79 11.69
C GLU A 134 2.83 -4.99 12.82
N VAL A 135 2.07 -4.44 13.76
CA VAL A 135 2.62 -3.61 14.84
C VAL A 135 3.58 -4.35 15.78
N ASN A 136 3.54 -5.68 15.80
CA ASN A 136 4.43 -6.54 16.57
C ASN A 136 5.54 -7.18 15.71
N ASN A 137 5.55 -6.93 14.41
CA ASN A 137 6.57 -7.44 13.49
C ASN A 137 7.82 -6.56 13.57
N ILE A 138 8.63 -6.77 14.62
CA ILE A 138 9.82 -5.96 14.90
C ILE A 138 10.84 -6.01 13.75
N PRO A 139 11.13 -7.17 13.11
CA PRO A 139 12.03 -7.19 11.96
C PRO A 139 11.57 -6.27 10.83
N MET A 140 10.31 -6.35 10.43
CA MET A 140 9.73 -5.48 9.38
C MET A 140 9.73 -4.00 9.79
N LEU A 141 9.41 -3.69 11.05
CA LEU A 141 9.47 -2.32 11.56
C LEU A 141 10.91 -1.78 11.52
N THR A 142 11.89 -2.57 11.92
CA THR A 142 13.30 -2.18 11.88
C THR A 142 13.73 -1.87 10.44
N LEU A 143 13.36 -2.73 9.48
CA LEU A 143 13.67 -2.54 8.07
C LEU A 143 13.04 -1.25 7.53
N SER A 144 11.76 -1.00 7.80
CA SER A 144 11.05 0.21 7.34
C SER A 144 11.56 1.51 7.98
N LEU A 145 12.17 1.46 9.18
CA LEU A 145 12.68 2.63 9.90
C LEU A 145 14.13 2.98 9.58
N ILE A 146 14.92 2.07 9.00
CA ILE A 146 16.33 2.33 8.64
C ILE A 146 16.45 3.45 7.61
N HIS A 147 15.40 3.72 6.85
CA HIS A 147 15.38 4.63 5.71
C HIS A 147 14.68 5.97 6.00
N ILE A 148 14.38 6.26 7.25
CA ILE A 148 13.79 7.55 7.69
C ILE A 148 14.88 8.51 8.17
#